data_bb0c21e5f1605e8b0c0d852d9f767ab9
#
_entry.id   bb0c21e5f1605e8b0c0d852d9f767ab9
#
_cell.length_a   1.000
_cell.length_b   1.000
_cell.length_c   1.000
_cell.angle_alpha   90.00
_cell.angle_beta   90.00
_cell.angle_gamma   90.00
#
_symmetry.space_group_name_H-M   'P 1'
#
loop_
_entity.id
_entity.type
_entity.pdbx_description
1 polymer ?
#
loop_
_entity_poly.entity_id
_entity_poly.type
_entity_poly.pdbx_seq_one_letter_code
_entity_poly.pdbx_strand_id
1 'polypeptide(L)'
;MKNFLFISAALLLAACSNPKTEEKATVEHLYKPSYADNFKIGDSKNALLVEQMHKAIIAKNFDEAATFLADTVVFYLGDGSTLKGKPAVLDLMKKQYSQINIKNYDVQVSIPVVSESGEEWVLLWDKADVETPDGKSVKGYWMEGFQFKNGKVVAMNQFEKTEVK
;
A
#
# COMPACT_ATOMS: atom_id res chain seq x y z
N MET A 1 -31.52 75.10 16.33
CA MET A 1 -31.06 73.83 16.91
C MET A 1 -30.78 72.90 15.75
N LYS A 2 -29.51 72.73 15.44
CA LYS A 2 -29.01 71.95 14.24
C LYS A 2 -28.54 70.61 14.69
N ASN A 3 -29.21 69.55 14.29
CA ASN A 3 -28.75 68.16 14.53
C ASN A 3 -27.66 67.77 13.50
N PHE A 4 -26.49 67.53 13.98
CA PHE A 4 -25.40 66.91 13.18
C PHE A 4 -25.51 65.40 13.27
N LEU A 5 -25.81 64.78 12.14
CA LEU A 5 -25.78 63.31 11.99
C LEU A 5 -24.39 62.88 11.56
N PHE A 6 -23.66 62.23 12.43
CA PHE A 6 -22.36 61.60 12.06
C PHE A 6 -22.64 60.22 11.43
N ILE A 7 -22.40 60.13 10.15
CA ILE A 7 -22.40 58.84 9.43
C ILE A 7 -20.97 58.31 9.48
N SER A 8 -20.74 57.32 10.34
CA SER A 8 -19.45 56.56 10.37
C SER A 8 -19.50 55.50 9.29
N ALA A 9 -18.75 55.74 8.19
CA ALA A 9 -18.53 54.73 7.17
C ALA A 9 -17.46 53.73 7.65
N ALA A 10 -17.86 52.51 8.02
CA ALA A 10 -16.95 51.39 8.31
C ALA A 10 -16.47 50.81 6.99
N LEU A 11 -15.22 51.08 6.63
CA LEU A 11 -14.53 50.40 5.54
C LEU A 11 -14.17 48.98 6.01
N LEU A 12 -14.92 47.98 5.53
CA LEU A 12 -14.55 46.57 5.62
C LEU A 12 -13.49 46.30 4.57
N LEU A 13 -12.23 46.28 5.00
CA LEU A 13 -11.13 45.73 4.20
C LEU A 13 -11.25 44.20 4.16
N ALA A 14 -11.90 43.70 3.11
CA ALA A 14 -11.85 42.28 2.77
C ALA A 14 -10.46 41.96 2.28
N ALA A 15 -9.58 41.50 3.19
CA ALA A 15 -8.31 40.88 2.84
C ALA A 15 -8.62 39.52 2.18
N CYS A 16 -8.74 39.52 0.87
CA CYS A 16 -8.65 38.28 0.08
C CYS A 16 -7.23 37.75 0.23
N SER A 17 -7.02 36.86 1.19
CA SER A 17 -5.84 36.01 1.21
C SER A 17 -5.98 35.02 0.06
N ASN A 18 -5.39 35.34 -1.10
CA ASN A 18 -5.15 34.32 -2.11
C ASN A 18 -4.32 33.22 -1.48
N PRO A 19 -4.78 31.96 -1.46
CA PRO A 19 -3.91 30.86 -1.09
C PRO A 19 -2.73 30.88 -2.08
N LYS A 20 -1.54 31.18 -1.56
CA LYS A 20 -0.31 30.98 -2.34
C LYS A 20 -0.30 29.52 -2.75
N THR A 21 -0.52 29.26 -4.02
CA THR A 21 -0.21 27.94 -4.60
C THR A 21 1.27 27.77 -4.41
N GLU A 22 1.67 26.91 -3.47
CA GLU A 22 3.07 26.51 -3.33
C GLU A 22 3.46 25.87 -4.67
N GLU A 23 4.27 26.57 -5.45
CA GLU A 23 4.94 25.96 -6.60
C GLU A 23 5.75 24.78 -6.06
N LYS A 24 5.29 23.56 -6.34
CA LYS A 24 6.06 22.37 -6.06
C LYS A 24 7.38 22.49 -6.80
N ALA A 25 8.48 22.60 -6.05
CA ALA A 25 9.80 22.52 -6.64
C ALA A 25 9.91 21.23 -7.44
N THR A 26 10.08 21.33 -8.75
CA THR A 26 10.35 20.18 -9.61
C THR A 26 11.75 19.67 -9.26
N VAL A 27 11.81 18.50 -8.64
CA VAL A 27 13.06 17.80 -8.40
C VAL A 27 13.45 17.08 -9.70
N GLU A 28 14.62 17.42 -10.24
CA GLU A 28 15.17 16.70 -11.39
C GLU A 28 15.78 15.38 -10.90
N HIS A 29 15.20 14.26 -11.31
CA HIS A 29 15.70 12.94 -10.95
C HIS A 29 16.92 12.56 -11.79
N LEU A 30 18.00 12.11 -11.13
CA LEU A 30 19.18 11.55 -11.81
C LEU A 30 18.86 10.29 -12.61
N TYR A 31 17.89 9.51 -12.15
CA TYR A 31 17.39 8.30 -12.80
C TYR A 31 15.87 8.38 -12.88
N LYS A 32 15.32 8.25 -14.08
CA LYS A 32 13.87 8.29 -14.28
C LYS A 32 13.25 7.00 -13.71
N PRO A 33 12.27 7.10 -12.80
CA PRO A 33 11.55 5.94 -12.30
C PRO A 33 10.84 5.16 -13.41
N SER A 34 10.82 3.81 -13.33
CA SER A 34 10.13 2.96 -14.31
C SER A 34 8.61 3.02 -14.22
N TYR A 35 8.11 3.36 -13.03
CA TYR A 35 6.68 3.60 -12.78
C TYR A 35 6.41 5.11 -12.75
N ALA A 36 5.70 5.60 -11.75
CA ALA A 36 5.46 7.04 -11.57
C ALA A 36 6.44 7.62 -10.54
N ASP A 37 6.67 8.92 -10.60
CA ASP A 37 7.52 9.68 -9.69
C ASP A 37 6.74 10.68 -8.83
N ASN A 38 5.42 10.74 -9.00
CA ASN A 38 4.54 11.76 -8.44
C ASN A 38 3.38 11.15 -7.65
N PHE A 39 3.68 10.19 -6.78
CA PHE A 39 2.70 9.58 -5.90
C PHE A 39 2.23 10.53 -4.79
N LYS A 40 0.95 10.44 -4.46
CA LYS A 40 0.32 11.02 -3.28
C LYS A 40 -0.41 9.92 -2.50
N ILE A 41 -0.84 10.24 -1.28
CA ILE A 41 -1.62 9.29 -0.47
C ILE A 41 -2.90 8.92 -1.23
N GLY A 42 -3.14 7.63 -1.36
CA GLY A 42 -4.28 7.03 -2.04
C GLY A 42 -5.44 6.70 -1.09
N ASP A 43 -6.39 5.91 -1.58
CA ASP A 43 -7.55 5.46 -0.80
C ASP A 43 -7.13 4.36 0.21
N SER A 44 -7.42 4.59 1.49
CA SER A 44 -7.18 3.63 2.57
C SER A 44 -7.94 2.30 2.40
N LYS A 45 -8.97 2.27 1.55
CA LYS A 45 -9.68 1.04 1.22
C LYS A 45 -8.75 -0.03 0.63
N ASN A 46 -7.80 0.35 -0.22
CA ASN A 46 -6.86 -0.60 -0.80
C ASN A 46 -5.93 -1.20 0.27
N ALA A 47 -5.48 -0.40 1.26
CA ALA A 47 -4.72 -0.91 2.40
C ALA A 47 -5.52 -1.95 3.20
N LEU A 48 -6.80 -1.67 3.47
CA LEU A 48 -7.68 -2.62 4.15
C LEU A 48 -7.85 -3.92 3.36
N LEU A 49 -7.93 -3.87 2.02
CA LEU A 49 -8.02 -5.09 1.19
C LEU A 49 -6.76 -5.95 1.29
N VAL A 50 -5.56 -5.32 1.37
CA VAL A 50 -4.30 -6.05 1.60
C VAL A 50 -4.30 -6.72 2.97
N GLU A 51 -4.70 -6.02 4.03
CA GLU A 51 -4.78 -6.58 5.38
C GLU A 51 -5.77 -7.75 5.46
N GLN A 52 -6.92 -7.65 4.81
CA GLN A 52 -7.90 -8.74 4.72
C GLN A 52 -7.34 -9.95 3.97
N MET A 53 -6.62 -9.74 2.87
CA MET A 53 -5.93 -10.80 2.13
C MET A 53 -4.90 -11.51 3.01
N HIS A 54 -4.06 -10.76 3.75
CA HIS A 54 -3.09 -11.34 4.69
C HIS A 54 -3.77 -12.12 5.80
N LYS A 55 -4.85 -11.60 6.38
CA LYS A 55 -5.65 -12.31 7.37
C LYS A 55 -6.15 -13.65 6.83
N ALA A 56 -6.64 -13.69 5.60
CA ALA A 56 -7.09 -14.92 4.95
C ALA A 56 -5.93 -15.91 4.72
N ILE A 57 -4.75 -15.44 4.27
CA ILE A 57 -3.54 -16.26 4.09
C ILE A 57 -3.09 -16.87 5.42
N ILE A 58 -2.99 -16.06 6.48
CA ILE A 58 -2.58 -16.49 7.83
C ILE A 58 -3.55 -17.53 8.39
N ALA A 59 -4.85 -17.36 8.15
CA ALA A 59 -5.89 -18.32 8.50
C ALA A 59 -5.92 -19.56 7.59
N LYS A 60 -5.05 -19.64 6.55
CA LYS A 60 -5.02 -20.68 5.53
C LYS A 60 -6.33 -20.78 4.71
N ASN A 61 -7.10 -19.70 4.68
CA ASN A 61 -8.29 -19.57 3.84
C ASN A 61 -7.89 -19.03 2.45
N PHE A 62 -7.26 -19.89 1.65
CA PHE A 62 -6.69 -19.49 0.36
C PHE A 62 -7.75 -19.16 -0.69
N ASP A 63 -8.94 -19.72 -0.58
CA ASP A 63 -10.03 -19.40 -1.49
C ASP A 63 -10.55 -17.98 -1.28
N GLU A 64 -10.63 -17.54 -0.02
CA GLU A 64 -10.90 -16.14 0.31
C GLU A 64 -9.75 -15.22 -0.15
N ALA A 65 -8.50 -15.58 0.12
CA ALA A 65 -7.33 -14.82 -0.33
C ALA A 65 -7.35 -14.63 -1.86
N ALA A 66 -7.71 -15.65 -2.62
CA ALA A 66 -7.82 -15.60 -4.09
C ALA A 66 -8.86 -14.58 -4.57
N THR A 67 -9.87 -14.23 -3.76
CA THR A 67 -10.89 -13.25 -4.14
C THR A 67 -10.34 -11.83 -4.28
N PHE A 68 -9.21 -11.53 -3.65
CA PHE A 68 -8.54 -10.22 -3.73
C PHE A 68 -7.69 -10.07 -5.00
N LEU A 69 -7.33 -11.18 -5.67
CA LEU A 69 -6.46 -11.21 -6.84
C LEU A 69 -7.24 -11.07 -8.15
N ALA A 70 -6.68 -10.33 -9.09
CA ALA A 70 -7.15 -10.38 -10.49
C ALA A 70 -6.75 -11.70 -11.14
N ASP A 71 -7.50 -12.17 -12.15
CA ASP A 71 -7.19 -13.43 -12.86
C ASP A 71 -5.81 -13.38 -13.56
N THR A 72 -5.40 -12.17 -13.96
CA THR A 72 -4.13 -11.90 -14.66
C THR A 72 -3.02 -11.40 -13.73
N VAL A 73 -3.16 -11.59 -12.41
CA VAL A 73 -2.17 -11.11 -11.43
C VAL A 73 -0.77 -11.62 -11.75
N VAL A 74 0.23 -10.76 -11.53
CA VAL A 74 1.65 -11.11 -11.68
C VAL A 74 2.33 -10.97 -10.33
N PHE A 75 3.09 -11.98 -9.93
CA PHE A 75 3.87 -11.95 -8.70
C PHE A 75 5.36 -12.01 -9.01
N TYR A 76 6.08 -10.97 -8.61
CA TYR A 76 7.53 -10.85 -8.71
C TYR A 76 8.15 -11.25 -7.38
N LEU A 77 8.88 -12.36 -7.36
CA LEU A 77 9.49 -12.96 -6.18
C LEU A 77 10.89 -12.40 -5.92
N GLY A 78 11.32 -12.42 -4.66
CA GLY A 78 12.63 -11.92 -4.25
C GLY A 78 13.83 -12.68 -4.86
N ASP A 79 13.64 -13.90 -5.37
CA ASP A 79 14.64 -14.66 -6.10
C ASP A 79 14.77 -14.30 -7.59
N GLY A 80 13.98 -13.32 -8.04
CA GLY A 80 13.92 -12.86 -9.43
C GLY A 80 12.95 -13.65 -10.32
N SER A 81 12.31 -14.70 -9.80
CA SER A 81 11.29 -15.44 -10.55
C SER A 81 9.97 -14.65 -10.64
N THR A 82 9.16 -15.02 -11.63
CA THR A 82 7.87 -14.37 -11.88
C THR A 82 6.79 -15.42 -12.08
N LEU A 83 5.68 -15.28 -11.34
CA LEU A 83 4.47 -16.08 -11.55
C LEU A 83 3.40 -15.25 -12.22
N LYS A 84 2.68 -15.85 -13.16
CA LYS A 84 1.59 -15.17 -13.90
C LYS A 84 0.29 -15.94 -13.77
N GLY A 85 -0.75 -15.19 -13.46
CA GLY A 85 -2.11 -15.70 -13.31
C GLY A 85 -2.44 -16.17 -11.90
N LYS A 86 -3.69 -15.97 -11.52
CA LYS A 86 -4.21 -16.31 -10.18
C LYS A 86 -3.96 -17.78 -9.78
N PRO A 87 -4.14 -18.79 -10.63
CA PRO A 87 -3.90 -20.19 -10.24
C PRO A 87 -2.46 -20.42 -9.79
N ALA A 88 -1.46 -19.92 -10.53
CA ALA A 88 -0.05 -20.11 -10.21
C ALA A 88 0.34 -19.42 -8.90
N VAL A 89 -0.18 -18.19 -8.69
CA VAL A 89 0.04 -17.43 -7.44
C VAL A 89 -0.61 -18.15 -6.25
N LEU A 90 -1.83 -18.65 -6.43
CA LEU A 90 -2.55 -19.37 -5.38
C LEU A 90 -1.88 -20.71 -5.02
N ASP A 91 -1.37 -21.43 -6.00
CA ASP A 91 -0.62 -22.68 -5.78
C ASP A 91 0.67 -22.44 -4.98
N LEU A 92 1.39 -21.34 -5.29
CA LEU A 92 2.54 -20.94 -4.49
C LEU A 92 2.14 -20.61 -3.05
N MET A 93 1.10 -19.79 -2.85
CA MET A 93 0.59 -19.45 -1.53
C MET A 93 0.22 -20.71 -0.73
N LYS A 94 -0.52 -21.64 -1.32
CA LYS A 94 -0.87 -22.93 -0.70
C LYS A 94 0.38 -23.71 -0.33
N LYS A 95 1.35 -23.82 -1.24
CA LYS A 95 2.60 -24.55 -1.01
C LYS A 95 3.42 -23.96 0.14
N GLN A 96 3.56 -22.64 0.19
CA GLN A 96 4.38 -21.96 1.21
C GLN A 96 3.68 -21.92 2.56
N TYR A 97 2.45 -21.45 2.62
CA TYR A 97 1.77 -21.12 3.87
C TYR A 97 1.02 -22.30 4.51
N SER A 98 0.73 -23.39 3.79
CA SER A 98 0.10 -24.57 4.42
C SER A 98 1.01 -25.27 5.42
N GLN A 99 2.33 -25.19 5.22
CA GLN A 99 3.35 -25.91 6.01
C GLN A 99 3.85 -25.12 7.24
N ILE A 100 3.56 -23.85 7.32
CA ILE A 100 4.03 -22.97 8.39
C ILE A 100 2.86 -22.42 9.21
N ASN A 101 3.14 -21.98 10.44
CA ASN A 101 2.18 -21.21 11.23
C ASN A 101 2.74 -19.80 11.46
N ILE A 102 1.96 -18.81 11.07
CA ILE A 102 2.29 -17.40 11.28
C ILE A 102 1.64 -16.95 12.58
N LYS A 103 2.46 -16.44 13.51
CA LYS A 103 2.03 -15.91 14.80
C LYS A 103 2.53 -14.48 14.98
N ASN A 104 1.88 -13.75 15.88
CA ASN A 104 2.30 -12.39 16.24
C ASN A 104 2.53 -11.49 15.00
N TYR A 105 1.64 -11.63 14.00
CA TYR A 105 1.69 -10.82 12.79
C TYR A 105 1.48 -9.35 13.15
N ASP A 106 2.39 -8.49 12.70
CA ASP A 106 2.45 -7.08 13.03
C ASP A 106 2.72 -6.25 11.76
N VAL A 107 1.74 -5.45 11.38
CA VAL A 107 1.86 -4.47 10.29
C VAL A 107 2.58 -3.24 10.83
N GLN A 108 3.79 -3.00 10.35
CA GLN A 108 4.60 -1.86 10.76
C GLN A 108 4.28 -0.61 9.94
N VAL A 109 4.04 -0.77 8.64
CA VAL A 109 3.71 0.31 7.71
C VAL A 109 2.70 -0.21 6.69
N SER A 110 1.64 0.55 6.44
CA SER A 110 0.66 0.29 5.38
C SER A 110 0.31 1.63 4.73
N ILE A 111 0.83 1.89 3.53
CA ILE A 111 0.70 3.17 2.85
C ILE A 111 0.03 2.96 1.49
N PRO A 112 -1.24 3.33 1.32
CA PRO A 112 -1.85 3.42 0.01
C PRO A 112 -1.34 4.67 -0.71
N VAL A 113 -0.94 4.52 -1.96
CA VAL A 113 -0.49 5.62 -2.82
C VAL A 113 -1.16 5.57 -4.18
N VAL A 114 -1.32 6.73 -4.81
CA VAL A 114 -1.84 6.86 -6.16
C VAL A 114 -1.01 7.87 -6.94
N SER A 115 -0.60 7.51 -8.15
CA SER A 115 0.10 8.42 -9.07
C SER A 115 -0.86 9.39 -9.74
N GLU A 116 -0.33 10.43 -10.37
CA GLU A 116 -1.14 11.35 -11.19
C GLU A 116 -1.74 10.64 -12.41
N SER A 117 -1.12 9.57 -12.91
CA SER A 117 -1.68 8.72 -13.97
C SER A 117 -2.78 7.76 -13.51
N GLY A 118 -3.06 7.72 -12.19
CA GLY A 118 -4.08 6.86 -11.61
C GLY A 118 -3.60 5.44 -11.28
N GLU A 119 -2.30 5.20 -11.22
CA GLU A 119 -1.76 3.92 -10.74
C GLU A 119 -1.89 3.83 -9.22
N GLU A 120 -2.62 2.86 -8.72
CA GLU A 120 -2.88 2.65 -7.30
C GLU A 120 -1.96 1.55 -6.76
N TRP A 121 -1.29 1.84 -5.65
CA TRP A 121 -0.43 0.89 -4.95
C TRP A 121 -0.67 0.91 -3.45
N VAL A 122 -0.36 -0.21 -2.80
CA VAL A 122 -0.17 -0.29 -1.34
C VAL A 122 1.25 -0.76 -1.08
N LEU A 123 1.98 -0.01 -0.26
CA LEU A 123 3.29 -0.39 0.25
C LEU A 123 3.10 -0.89 1.66
N LEU A 124 3.55 -2.11 1.93
CA LEU A 124 3.38 -2.78 3.21
C LEU A 124 4.75 -3.21 3.74
N TRP A 125 4.99 -2.95 5.02
CA TRP A 125 6.09 -3.54 5.78
C TRP A 125 5.50 -4.23 6.99
N ASP A 126 5.84 -5.50 7.12
CA ASP A 126 5.31 -6.32 8.18
C ASP A 126 6.34 -7.31 8.73
N LYS A 127 6.00 -7.95 9.82
CA LYS A 127 6.81 -9.00 10.46
C LYS A 127 5.91 -9.99 11.18
N ALA A 128 6.43 -11.18 11.40
CA ALA A 128 5.76 -12.20 12.19
C ALA A 128 6.75 -13.20 12.79
N ASP A 129 6.27 -13.98 13.74
CA ASP A 129 6.94 -15.21 14.13
C ASP A 129 6.42 -16.35 13.24
N VAL A 130 7.32 -17.04 12.56
CA VAL A 130 7.03 -18.15 11.65
C VAL A 130 7.46 -19.45 12.28
N GLU A 131 6.52 -20.32 12.59
CA GLU A 131 6.80 -21.69 13.01
C GLU A 131 6.91 -22.60 11.79
N THR A 132 8.06 -23.22 11.66
CA THR A 132 8.38 -24.17 10.60
C THR A 132 7.93 -25.59 10.94
N PRO A 133 7.82 -26.54 9.96
CA PRO A 133 7.38 -27.90 10.22
C PRO A 133 8.27 -28.70 11.18
N ASP A 134 9.54 -28.32 11.32
CA ASP A 134 10.49 -28.92 12.27
C ASP A 134 10.39 -28.33 13.69
N GLY A 135 9.41 -27.49 13.93
CA GLY A 135 9.12 -26.89 15.25
C GLY A 135 9.99 -25.70 15.62
N LYS A 136 10.80 -25.21 14.72
CA LYS A 136 11.58 -23.99 14.95
C LYS A 136 10.68 -22.76 14.75
N SER A 137 10.98 -21.70 15.51
CA SER A 137 10.38 -20.39 15.31
C SER A 137 11.45 -19.42 14.84
N VAL A 138 11.21 -18.77 13.72
CA VAL A 138 12.08 -17.74 13.14
C VAL A 138 11.29 -16.45 12.98
N LYS A 139 11.96 -15.30 13.02
CA LYS A 139 11.32 -14.02 12.76
C LYS A 139 11.45 -13.68 11.28
N GLY A 140 10.32 -13.54 10.60
CA GLY A 140 10.22 -13.06 9.23
C GLY A 140 9.91 -11.57 9.18
N TYR A 141 10.47 -10.89 8.19
CA TYR A 141 10.20 -9.50 7.82
C TYR A 141 9.94 -9.43 6.33
N TRP A 142 8.93 -8.67 5.94
CA TRP A 142 8.60 -8.49 4.53
C TRP A 142 8.48 -7.01 4.18
N MET A 143 8.86 -6.71 2.94
CA MET A 143 8.54 -5.46 2.26
C MET A 143 7.79 -5.83 0.99
N GLU A 144 6.59 -5.33 0.86
CA GLU A 144 5.68 -5.72 -0.20
C GLU A 144 5.10 -4.52 -0.92
N GLY A 145 4.87 -4.68 -2.21
CA GLY A 145 4.14 -3.71 -3.03
C GLY A 145 3.01 -4.40 -3.77
N PHE A 146 1.79 -3.85 -3.64
CA PHE A 146 0.59 -4.36 -4.27
C PHE A 146 0.03 -3.33 -5.21
N GLN A 147 0.01 -3.60 -6.52
CA GLN A 147 -0.64 -2.75 -7.51
C GLN A 147 -2.10 -3.15 -7.64
N PHE A 148 -2.97 -2.14 -7.62
CA PHE A 148 -4.41 -2.32 -7.72
C PHE A 148 -4.95 -1.85 -9.07
N LYS A 149 -5.97 -2.55 -9.55
CA LYS A 149 -6.84 -2.12 -10.63
C LYS A 149 -8.25 -2.65 -10.39
N ASN A 150 -9.23 -1.76 -10.41
CA ASN A 150 -10.64 -2.11 -10.17
C ASN A 150 -10.86 -2.88 -8.85
N GLY A 151 -10.18 -2.50 -7.76
CA GLY A 151 -10.30 -3.12 -6.45
C GLY A 151 -9.70 -4.54 -6.35
N LYS A 152 -8.85 -4.94 -7.30
CA LYS A 152 -8.13 -6.22 -7.30
C LYS A 152 -6.63 -5.99 -7.43
N VAL A 153 -5.85 -6.85 -6.78
CA VAL A 153 -4.41 -6.89 -6.93
C VAL A 153 -4.06 -7.44 -8.31
N VAL A 154 -3.35 -6.65 -9.12
CA VAL A 154 -2.89 -7.02 -10.47
C VAL A 154 -1.40 -7.31 -10.53
N ALA A 155 -0.62 -6.79 -9.59
CA ALA A 155 0.79 -7.13 -9.45
C ALA A 155 1.19 -7.11 -7.97
N MET A 156 2.15 -7.94 -7.61
CA MET A 156 2.74 -8.04 -6.28
C MET A 156 4.26 -8.11 -6.42
N ASN A 157 4.96 -7.38 -5.55
CA ASN A 157 6.41 -7.49 -5.34
C ASN A 157 6.64 -7.85 -3.88
N GLN A 158 7.51 -8.81 -3.59
CA GLN A 158 7.83 -9.21 -2.23
C GLN A 158 9.33 -9.35 -2.06
N PHE A 159 9.84 -8.77 -0.99
CA PHE A 159 11.19 -8.97 -0.47
C PHE A 159 11.08 -9.47 0.95
N GLU A 160 11.82 -10.53 1.27
CA GLU A 160 11.81 -11.10 2.62
C GLU A 160 13.21 -11.15 3.22
N LYS A 161 13.24 -11.03 4.54
CA LYS A 161 14.42 -11.29 5.36
C LYS A 161 14.00 -12.17 6.53
N THR A 162 14.74 -13.25 6.76
CA THR A 162 14.56 -14.13 7.91
C THR A 162 15.74 -13.97 8.87
N GLU A 163 15.45 -13.74 10.15
CA GLU A 163 16.47 -13.84 11.20
C GLU A 163 16.63 -15.30 11.62
N VAL A 164 17.81 -15.86 11.32
CA VAL A 164 18.22 -17.14 11.85
C VAL A 164 18.93 -16.87 13.18
N LYS A 165 18.37 -17.40 14.26
CA LYS A 165 19.01 -17.37 15.60
C LYS A 165 20.13 -18.38 15.70
#